data_85e4e72fe4c488054c63b848e5e07c70
#
_entry.id   85e4e72fe4c488054c63b848e5e07c70
#
_cell.length_a   1.000
_cell.length_b   1.000
_cell.length_c   1.000
_cell.angle_alpha   90.00
_cell.angle_beta   90.00
_cell.angle_gamma   90.00
#
_symmetry.space_group_name_H-M   'P 1'
#
loop_
_entity.id
_entity.type
_entity.pdbx_description
1 polymer ?
#
loop_
_entity_poly.entity_id
_entity_poly.type
_entity_poly.pdbx_seq_one_letter_code
_entity_poly.pdbx_strand_id
1 'polypeptide(L)'
;MYLNHKEKFLAENNLSEADLEKSSLEWELIAEIGAEHHRRVHDLTTVAEYFAKTIQRCESVHSVRWRVKSPEHLMEKLIRKTILGSEFYSEKYEGITPENYHEIVTDLVGVRAIHLFKDQFTEIDGFLCNSWEKFEKTTVYKRVGDFDDDFDSLEGDTNIKDHDAGYRSIHYVFKTKPARYEVLVEVQVRTIFEEGWSEIDHTVRYPNFSDNELVGYFLKVFNRLAGSADEMGSFVKSLVSELDKASEEMKSLQEEREQSNMQIEALFKELSDLSGQNKLYNEKIEALRKEVNKLKNESSHTRQSFGGIKRKTLTATHSGLKMSELNPTAMAELIKIAGTTIKSQNDKRNK
;
A
#
# COMPACT_ATOMS: atom_id res chain seq x y z
N MET A 1 23.42 -35.43 -3.65
CA MET A 1 22.08 -35.50 -4.20
C MET A 1 22.03 -34.89 -5.61
N TYR A 2 22.58 -33.71 -5.83
CA TYR A 2 22.53 -32.99 -7.11
C TYR A 2 23.65 -33.37 -8.12
N LEU A 3 24.77 -33.86 -7.66
CA LEU A 3 25.96 -34.13 -8.50
C LEU A 3 25.70 -35.01 -9.74
N ASN A 4 24.82 -36.01 -9.60
CA ASN A 4 24.53 -37.00 -10.66
C ASN A 4 23.35 -36.61 -11.57
N HIS A 5 22.80 -35.39 -11.47
CA HIS A 5 21.58 -34.97 -12.19
C HIS A 5 21.78 -33.69 -12.99
N LYS A 6 23.01 -33.38 -13.41
CA LYS A 6 23.38 -32.16 -14.12
C LYS A 6 22.51 -31.91 -15.36
N GLU A 7 22.47 -32.86 -16.29
CA GLU A 7 21.73 -32.72 -17.55
C GLU A 7 20.23 -32.47 -17.30
N LYS A 8 19.64 -33.22 -16.37
CA LYS A 8 18.23 -33.05 -15.98
C LYS A 8 18.00 -31.66 -15.39
N PHE A 9 18.85 -31.22 -14.48
CA PHE A 9 18.75 -29.91 -13.85
C PHE A 9 18.82 -28.77 -14.88
N LEU A 10 19.79 -28.83 -15.82
CA LEU A 10 19.93 -27.81 -16.86
C LEU A 10 18.68 -27.74 -17.73
N ALA A 11 18.15 -28.91 -18.15
CA ALA A 11 16.95 -28.98 -18.98
C ALA A 11 15.69 -28.43 -18.27
N GLU A 12 15.50 -28.76 -16.98
CA GLU A 12 14.35 -28.28 -16.18
C GLU A 12 14.39 -26.77 -15.93
N ASN A 13 15.59 -26.15 -15.91
CA ASN A 13 15.76 -24.71 -15.63
C ASN A 13 16.05 -23.88 -16.90
N ASN A 14 15.85 -24.43 -18.09
CA ASN A 14 16.14 -23.76 -19.39
C ASN A 14 17.57 -23.20 -19.45
N LEU A 15 18.54 -23.97 -18.98
CA LEU A 15 19.96 -23.69 -19.04
C LEU A 15 20.64 -24.67 -20.02
N SER A 16 21.65 -24.20 -20.71
CA SER A 16 22.47 -25.02 -21.62
C SER A 16 23.83 -25.36 -20.97
N GLU A 17 24.50 -26.38 -21.49
CA GLU A 17 25.90 -26.65 -21.11
C GLU A 17 26.80 -25.45 -21.44
N ALA A 18 26.54 -24.72 -22.53
CA ALA A 18 27.26 -23.52 -22.87
C ALA A 18 27.09 -22.38 -21.88
N ASP A 19 25.93 -22.30 -21.20
CA ASP A 19 25.69 -21.33 -20.12
C ASP A 19 26.52 -21.68 -18.89
N LEU A 20 26.62 -22.96 -18.56
CA LEU A 20 27.45 -23.43 -17.47
C LEU A 20 28.96 -23.25 -17.77
N GLU A 21 29.39 -23.51 -19.00
CA GLU A 21 30.78 -23.27 -19.43
C GLU A 21 31.19 -21.79 -19.35
N LYS A 22 30.25 -20.87 -19.55
CA LYS A 22 30.45 -19.43 -19.40
C LYS A 22 30.33 -18.94 -17.96
N SER A 23 29.79 -19.77 -17.09
CA SER A 23 29.75 -19.47 -15.65
C SER A 23 31.17 -19.51 -15.07
N SER A 24 31.47 -18.63 -14.14
CA SER A 24 32.75 -18.68 -13.40
C SER A 24 32.78 -19.77 -12.33
N LEU A 25 31.69 -20.53 -12.16
CA LEU A 25 31.56 -21.59 -11.15
C LEU A 25 31.46 -22.97 -11.82
N GLU A 26 32.20 -23.95 -11.27
CA GLU A 26 32.09 -25.34 -11.67
C GLU A 26 30.81 -25.97 -11.12
N TRP A 27 30.27 -26.98 -11.85
CA TRP A 27 29.03 -27.66 -11.45
C TRP A 27 29.11 -28.29 -10.07
N GLU A 28 30.26 -28.88 -9.72
CA GLU A 28 30.51 -29.54 -8.45
C GLU A 28 30.31 -28.58 -7.29
N LEU A 29 30.87 -27.36 -7.39
CA LEU A 29 30.73 -26.32 -6.39
C LEU A 29 29.27 -25.84 -6.24
N ILE A 30 28.56 -25.65 -7.37
CA ILE A 30 27.14 -25.27 -7.39
C ILE A 30 26.30 -26.37 -6.71
N ALA A 31 26.56 -27.63 -7.00
CA ALA A 31 25.86 -28.77 -6.41
C ALA A 31 26.14 -28.91 -4.89
N GLU A 32 27.38 -28.60 -4.45
CA GLU A 32 27.74 -28.58 -3.03
C GLU A 32 27.01 -27.45 -2.30
N ILE A 33 26.94 -26.27 -2.85
CA ILE A 33 26.16 -25.13 -2.31
C ILE A 33 24.67 -25.52 -2.21
N GLY A 34 24.10 -26.14 -3.27
CA GLY A 34 22.72 -26.62 -3.26
C GLY A 34 22.47 -27.65 -2.17
N ALA A 35 23.39 -28.58 -1.97
CA ALA A 35 23.28 -29.61 -0.91
C ALA A 35 23.40 -28.99 0.50
N GLU A 36 24.30 -28.02 0.70
CA GLU A 36 24.40 -27.31 1.97
C GLU A 36 23.14 -26.51 2.25
N HIS A 37 22.62 -25.80 1.26
CA HIS A 37 21.38 -25.04 1.39
C HIS A 37 20.20 -25.97 1.73
N HIS A 38 20.09 -27.14 1.11
CA HIS A 38 19.08 -28.12 1.44
C HIS A 38 19.08 -28.51 2.93
N ARG A 39 20.27 -28.69 3.53
CA ARG A 39 20.40 -28.96 4.96
C ARG A 39 19.91 -27.81 5.84
N ARG A 40 20.04 -26.56 5.37
CA ARG A 40 19.67 -25.34 6.11
C ARG A 40 18.22 -24.88 5.91
N VAL A 41 17.47 -25.45 4.96
CA VAL A 41 16.10 -25.04 4.66
C VAL A 41 15.22 -25.00 5.91
N HIS A 42 15.34 -25.99 6.79
CA HIS A 42 14.54 -26.05 8.02
C HIS A 42 14.82 -24.84 8.97
N ASP A 43 16.09 -24.51 9.17
CA ASP A 43 16.47 -23.37 10.00
C ASP A 43 16.05 -22.04 9.38
N LEU A 44 16.21 -21.91 8.05
CA LEU A 44 15.77 -20.72 7.31
C LEU A 44 14.23 -20.57 7.33
N THR A 45 13.49 -21.68 7.35
CA THR A 45 12.03 -21.67 7.52
C THR A 45 11.65 -21.07 8.87
N THR A 46 12.34 -21.42 9.95
CA THR A 46 12.11 -20.85 11.28
C THR A 46 12.37 -19.34 11.29
N VAL A 47 13.40 -18.87 10.58
CA VAL A 47 13.66 -17.43 10.43
C VAL A 47 12.54 -16.74 9.66
N ALA A 48 12.08 -17.32 8.55
CA ALA A 48 11.00 -16.79 7.75
C ALA A 48 9.69 -16.64 8.55
N GLU A 49 9.34 -17.67 9.33
CA GLU A 49 8.18 -17.65 10.22
C GLU A 49 8.28 -16.58 11.32
N TYR A 50 9.46 -16.40 11.91
CA TYR A 50 9.71 -15.36 12.90
C TYR A 50 9.47 -13.98 12.30
N PHE A 51 10.04 -13.70 11.13
CA PHE A 51 9.83 -12.43 10.42
C PHE A 51 8.36 -12.22 10.09
N ALA A 52 7.71 -13.22 9.51
CA ALA A 52 6.29 -13.15 9.15
C ALA A 52 5.40 -12.84 10.36
N LYS A 53 5.58 -13.54 11.47
CA LYS A 53 4.82 -13.30 12.71
C LYS A 53 5.10 -11.94 13.32
N THR A 54 6.32 -11.42 13.20
CA THR A 54 6.68 -10.11 13.71
C THR A 54 6.07 -9.01 12.84
N ILE A 55 6.21 -9.09 11.51
CA ILE A 55 5.65 -8.13 10.55
C ILE A 55 4.12 -8.08 10.63
N GLN A 56 3.45 -9.23 10.88
CA GLN A 56 1.99 -9.30 11.05
C GLN A 56 1.47 -8.47 12.25
N ARG A 57 2.33 -8.01 13.16
CA ARG A 57 1.94 -7.12 14.27
C ARG A 57 1.81 -5.65 13.88
N CYS A 58 2.34 -5.27 12.71
CA CYS A 58 2.18 -3.93 12.18
C CYS A 58 0.73 -3.77 11.68
N GLU A 59 -0.01 -2.81 12.24
CA GLU A 59 -1.44 -2.59 11.93
C GLU A 59 -1.68 -2.23 10.45
N SER A 60 -0.70 -1.61 9.81
CA SER A 60 -0.75 -1.26 8.39
C SER A 60 -0.47 -2.43 7.46
N VAL A 61 -0.07 -3.61 7.98
CA VAL A 61 0.12 -4.83 7.19
C VAL A 61 -1.17 -5.65 7.16
N HIS A 62 -1.73 -5.82 5.98
CA HIS A 62 -2.93 -6.64 5.77
C HIS A 62 -2.64 -8.13 5.85
N SER A 63 -1.57 -8.59 5.16
CA SER A 63 -1.17 -9.99 5.14
C SER A 63 0.32 -10.14 4.87
N VAL A 64 0.86 -11.29 5.30
CA VAL A 64 2.28 -11.62 5.09
C VAL A 64 2.37 -12.97 4.38
N ARG A 65 3.19 -13.02 3.32
CA ARG A 65 3.64 -14.27 2.68
C ARG A 65 5.13 -14.41 2.88
N TRP A 66 5.61 -15.61 2.97
CA TRP A 66 7.03 -15.88 3.05
C TRP A 66 7.40 -17.14 2.29
N ARG A 67 8.65 -17.22 1.92
CA ARG A 67 9.25 -18.42 1.31
C ARG A 67 10.72 -18.53 1.66
N VAL A 68 11.21 -19.74 1.68
CA VAL A 68 12.64 -20.03 1.59
C VAL A 68 12.94 -20.44 0.16
N LYS A 69 14.00 -19.88 -0.43
CA LYS A 69 14.43 -20.22 -1.78
C LYS A 69 14.74 -21.72 -1.84
N SER A 70 14.23 -22.44 -2.83
CA SER A 70 14.58 -23.85 -3.00
C SER A 70 16.05 -23.99 -3.43
N PRO A 71 16.69 -25.13 -3.10
CA PRO A 71 18.06 -25.41 -3.54
C PRO A 71 18.22 -25.31 -5.06
N GLU A 72 17.24 -25.77 -5.82
CA GLU A 72 17.25 -25.74 -7.29
C GLU A 72 17.24 -24.28 -7.81
N HIS A 73 16.37 -23.42 -7.28
CA HIS A 73 16.34 -22.00 -7.64
C HIS A 73 17.58 -21.24 -7.17
N LEU A 74 18.23 -21.67 -6.07
CA LEU A 74 19.51 -21.11 -5.67
C LEU A 74 20.58 -21.46 -6.70
N MET A 75 20.70 -22.74 -7.07
CA MET A 75 21.66 -23.22 -8.06
C MET A 75 21.47 -22.54 -9.42
N GLU A 76 20.22 -22.43 -9.91
CA GLU A 76 19.88 -21.69 -11.12
C GLU A 76 20.35 -20.22 -11.03
N LYS A 77 20.06 -19.56 -9.92
CA LYS A 77 20.48 -18.16 -9.69
C LYS A 77 22.00 -18.01 -9.73
N LEU A 78 22.74 -18.94 -9.12
CA LEU A 78 24.19 -18.92 -9.12
C LEU A 78 24.74 -19.00 -10.56
N ILE A 79 24.26 -19.95 -11.37
CA ILE A 79 24.66 -20.05 -12.77
C ILE A 79 24.39 -18.74 -13.50
N ARG A 80 23.14 -18.22 -13.48
CA ARG A 80 22.78 -17.00 -14.20
C ARG A 80 23.58 -15.76 -13.77
N LYS A 81 23.90 -15.66 -12.47
CA LYS A 81 24.64 -14.52 -11.89
C LYS A 81 26.14 -14.56 -12.13
N THR A 82 26.67 -15.69 -12.60
CA THR A 82 28.10 -15.89 -12.83
C THR A 82 28.46 -16.13 -14.31
N ILE A 83 27.47 -16.09 -15.24
CA ILE A 83 27.73 -16.09 -16.68
C ILE A 83 28.41 -14.80 -17.09
N LEU A 84 29.68 -14.90 -17.49
CA LEU A 84 30.48 -13.76 -17.91
C LEU A 84 29.90 -13.07 -19.12
N GLY A 85 29.76 -11.75 -19.07
CA GLY A 85 29.21 -10.92 -20.15
C GLY A 85 27.69 -10.97 -20.27
N SER A 86 26.97 -11.65 -19.40
CA SER A 86 25.52 -11.59 -19.29
C SER A 86 25.08 -10.29 -18.61
N GLU A 87 23.89 -9.78 -18.97
CA GLU A 87 23.22 -8.66 -18.28
C GLU A 87 22.92 -8.97 -16.81
N PHE A 88 22.84 -10.27 -16.46
CA PHE A 88 22.59 -10.75 -15.10
C PHE A 88 23.85 -10.96 -14.28
N TYR A 89 25.05 -10.84 -14.89
CA TYR A 89 26.32 -11.03 -14.18
C TYR A 89 26.49 -10.07 -13.01
N SER A 90 27.06 -10.57 -11.94
CA SER A 90 27.35 -9.76 -10.76
C SER A 90 28.61 -10.28 -10.05
N GLU A 91 29.63 -9.42 -9.95
CA GLU A 91 30.89 -9.68 -9.23
C GLU A 91 30.68 -10.12 -7.78
N LYS A 92 29.55 -9.75 -7.17
CA LYS A 92 29.18 -10.16 -5.81
C LYS A 92 29.22 -11.68 -5.59
N TYR A 93 29.03 -12.46 -6.67
CA TYR A 93 29.00 -13.93 -6.61
C TYR A 93 30.35 -14.58 -6.88
N GLU A 94 31.39 -13.79 -7.16
CA GLU A 94 32.75 -14.32 -7.28
C GLU A 94 33.25 -14.81 -5.90
N GLY A 95 33.90 -15.97 -5.90
CA GLY A 95 34.40 -16.57 -4.66
C GLY A 95 33.33 -17.11 -3.70
N ILE A 96 32.09 -17.33 -4.20
CA ILE A 96 31.03 -17.97 -3.40
C ILE A 96 31.36 -19.43 -3.12
N THR A 97 31.13 -19.87 -1.89
CA THR A 97 31.40 -21.23 -1.38
C THR A 97 30.22 -21.75 -0.55
N PRO A 98 30.17 -23.05 -0.22
CA PRO A 98 29.18 -23.59 0.70
C PRO A 98 29.20 -22.94 2.10
N GLU A 99 30.33 -22.36 2.52
CA GLU A 99 30.49 -21.72 3.83
C GLU A 99 29.97 -20.28 3.84
N ASN A 100 30.10 -19.52 2.71
CA ASN A 100 29.81 -18.08 2.67
C ASN A 100 28.56 -17.69 1.85
N TYR A 101 27.93 -18.59 1.10
CA TYR A 101 26.81 -18.26 0.20
C TYR A 101 25.67 -17.53 0.93
N HIS A 102 25.45 -17.82 2.21
CA HIS A 102 24.37 -17.23 3.01
C HIS A 102 24.64 -15.77 3.42
N GLU A 103 25.88 -15.30 3.30
CA GLU A 103 26.26 -13.90 3.49
C GLU A 103 26.20 -13.10 2.17
N ILE A 104 26.21 -13.80 1.04
CA ILE A 104 26.24 -13.21 -0.30
C ILE A 104 24.84 -13.14 -0.91
N VAL A 105 24.07 -14.22 -0.79
CA VAL A 105 22.72 -14.31 -1.38
C VAL A 105 21.68 -13.69 -0.45
N THR A 106 21.13 -12.56 -0.84
CA THR A 106 20.25 -11.74 0.00
C THR A 106 18.82 -12.20 0.09
N ASP A 107 18.38 -13.11 -0.83
CA ASP A 107 16.99 -13.56 -0.98
C ASP A 107 16.78 -15.06 -0.69
N LEU A 108 17.63 -15.65 0.18
CA LEU A 108 17.43 -17.02 0.66
C LEU A 108 16.14 -17.14 1.46
N VAL A 109 15.82 -16.14 2.25
CA VAL A 109 14.54 -15.95 2.93
C VAL A 109 13.88 -14.72 2.34
N GLY A 110 12.71 -14.90 1.74
CA GLY A 110 11.90 -13.83 1.19
C GLY A 110 10.60 -13.69 1.97
N VAL A 111 10.28 -12.48 2.40
CA VAL A 111 9.03 -12.13 3.09
C VAL A 111 8.34 -11.02 2.33
N ARG A 112 7.03 -11.12 2.15
CA ARG A 112 6.21 -10.08 1.51
C ARG A 112 5.24 -9.53 2.52
N ALA A 113 5.36 -8.24 2.82
CA ALA A 113 4.42 -7.48 3.62
C ALA A 113 3.43 -6.79 2.68
N ILE A 114 2.19 -7.25 2.69
CA ILE A 114 1.15 -6.78 1.77
C ILE A 114 0.25 -5.81 2.51
N HIS A 115 0.02 -4.64 1.94
CA HIS A 115 -0.86 -3.61 2.49
C HIS A 115 -1.98 -3.23 1.51
N LEU A 116 -2.99 -2.48 1.97
CA LEU A 116 -4.17 -2.15 1.17
C LEU A 116 -4.07 -0.78 0.49
N PHE A 117 -3.50 0.22 1.17
CA PHE A 117 -3.48 1.60 0.70
C PHE A 117 -2.04 2.09 0.56
N LYS A 118 -1.76 2.84 -0.50
CA LYS A 118 -0.41 3.30 -0.82
C LYS A 118 0.30 4.03 0.33
N ASP A 119 -0.41 4.83 1.10
CA ASP A 119 0.14 5.62 2.21
C ASP A 119 0.64 4.78 3.39
N GLN A 120 0.24 3.50 3.49
CA GLN A 120 0.62 2.62 4.60
C GLN A 120 2.09 2.21 4.59
N PHE A 121 2.81 2.36 3.48
CA PHE A 121 4.21 1.95 3.40
C PHE A 121 5.11 2.71 4.38
N THR A 122 4.81 3.98 4.69
CA THR A 122 5.58 4.78 5.63
C THR A 122 5.57 4.21 7.06
N GLU A 123 4.40 3.77 7.53
CA GLU A 123 4.28 3.13 8.84
C GLU A 123 4.97 1.77 8.87
N ILE A 124 4.88 1.02 7.76
CA ILE A 124 5.55 -0.28 7.61
C ILE A 124 7.06 -0.07 7.58
N ASP A 125 7.59 0.94 6.88
CA ASP A 125 9.01 1.28 6.85
C ASP A 125 9.53 1.55 8.26
N GLY A 126 8.88 2.46 9.00
CA GLY A 126 9.24 2.76 10.39
C GLY A 126 9.21 1.51 11.28
N PHE A 127 8.19 0.65 11.15
CA PHE A 127 8.11 -0.61 11.89
C PHE A 127 9.28 -1.55 11.59
N LEU A 128 9.60 -1.73 10.31
CA LEU A 128 10.68 -2.61 9.85
C LEU A 128 12.05 -2.10 10.31
N CYS A 129 12.33 -0.81 10.13
CA CYS A 129 13.59 -0.17 10.50
C CYS A 129 13.81 -0.14 12.02
N ASN A 130 12.75 -0.05 12.81
CA ASN A 130 12.84 -0.17 14.28
C ASN A 130 13.00 -1.63 14.75
N SER A 131 12.63 -2.61 13.94
CA SER A 131 12.68 -4.03 14.31
C SER A 131 14.01 -4.70 13.96
N TRP A 132 14.65 -4.31 12.86
CA TRP A 132 15.86 -4.96 12.35
C TRP A 132 16.85 -3.97 11.73
N GLU A 133 18.13 -4.33 11.77
CA GLU A 133 19.20 -3.58 11.11
C GLU A 133 19.22 -3.85 9.60
N LYS A 134 19.24 -2.78 8.80
CA LYS A 134 19.38 -2.89 7.34
C LYS A 134 20.79 -3.35 6.98
N PHE A 135 20.87 -4.33 6.11
CA PHE A 135 22.15 -4.80 5.54
C PHE A 135 22.61 -3.92 4.37
N GLU A 136 21.68 -3.42 3.58
CA GLU A 136 21.94 -2.56 2.42
C GLU A 136 20.90 -1.45 2.31
N LYS A 137 21.11 -0.50 1.38
CA LYS A 137 20.17 0.57 1.10
C LYS A 137 18.83 0.01 0.64
N THR A 138 17.74 0.61 1.10
CA THR A 138 16.40 0.28 0.63
C THR A 138 16.30 0.49 -0.88
N THR A 139 15.83 -0.50 -1.62
CA THR A 139 15.61 -0.38 -3.07
C THR A 139 14.12 -0.21 -3.37
N VAL A 140 13.78 0.89 -4.02
CA VAL A 140 12.42 1.19 -4.46
C VAL A 140 12.33 0.91 -5.96
N TYR A 141 11.50 -0.05 -6.33
CA TYR A 141 11.11 -0.27 -7.72
C TYR A 141 9.81 0.50 -7.99
N LYS A 142 9.82 1.35 -9.01
CA LYS A 142 8.66 2.13 -9.44
C LYS A 142 8.42 1.95 -10.94
N ARG A 143 7.21 2.28 -11.38
CA ARG A 143 6.88 2.33 -12.80
C ARG A 143 7.46 3.61 -13.41
N VAL A 144 7.90 3.53 -14.64
CA VAL A 144 8.31 4.72 -15.42
C VAL A 144 7.17 5.75 -15.44
N GLY A 145 7.46 6.95 -14.92
CA GLY A 145 6.51 8.06 -14.80
C GLY A 145 5.85 8.22 -13.43
N ASP A 146 6.12 7.37 -12.45
CA ASP A 146 5.78 7.62 -11.04
C ASP A 146 6.75 8.66 -10.46
N PHE A 147 6.30 9.47 -9.49
CA PHE A 147 7.12 10.51 -8.88
C PHE A 147 8.07 9.92 -7.82
N ASP A 148 9.28 10.49 -7.72
CA ASP A 148 10.27 10.09 -6.72
C ASP A 148 9.91 10.61 -5.33
N ASP A 149 9.30 11.79 -5.26
CA ASP A 149 8.90 12.48 -4.03
C ASP A 149 7.94 11.65 -3.16
N ASP A 150 7.24 10.67 -3.77
CA ASP A 150 6.36 9.75 -3.03
C ASP A 150 7.14 8.91 -1.99
N PHE A 151 8.47 8.77 -2.14
CA PHE A 151 9.33 7.92 -1.32
C PHE A 151 10.30 8.70 -0.42
N ASP A 152 10.21 10.02 -0.38
CA ASP A 152 11.07 10.88 0.46
C ASP A 152 10.88 10.63 1.96
N SER A 153 9.76 10.02 2.34
CA SER A 153 9.45 9.68 3.74
C SER A 153 10.15 8.41 4.24
N LEU A 154 10.84 7.64 3.36
CA LEU A 154 11.53 6.42 3.78
C LEU A 154 12.77 6.73 4.62
N GLU A 155 12.97 5.95 5.69
CA GLU A 155 14.12 6.11 6.58
C GLU A 155 15.44 5.70 5.90
N GLY A 156 16.39 6.63 5.90
CA GLY A 156 17.76 6.42 5.42
C GLY A 156 17.90 6.50 3.91
N ASP A 157 19.05 6.02 3.43
CA ASP A 157 19.39 6.05 2.00
C ASP A 157 18.53 5.10 1.18
N THR A 158 17.94 5.59 0.11
CA THR A 158 17.15 4.83 -0.84
C THR A 158 17.81 4.75 -2.21
N ASN A 159 17.55 3.68 -2.93
CA ASN A 159 17.98 3.47 -4.30
C ASN A 159 16.73 3.30 -5.17
N ILE A 160 16.30 4.37 -5.85
CA ILE A 160 15.09 4.37 -6.68
C ILE A 160 15.44 3.86 -8.08
N LYS A 161 14.67 2.90 -8.57
CA LYS A 161 14.84 2.25 -9.87
C LYS A 161 13.54 2.21 -10.64
N ASP A 162 13.57 2.70 -11.87
CA ASP A 162 12.49 2.47 -12.82
C ASP A 162 12.46 1.01 -13.28
N HIS A 163 11.27 0.45 -13.42
CA HIS A 163 11.08 -0.91 -13.91
C HIS A 163 10.23 -0.92 -15.19
N ASP A 164 10.79 -1.40 -16.30
CA ASP A 164 10.19 -1.34 -17.64
C ASP A 164 8.84 -2.07 -17.74
N ALA A 165 8.68 -3.17 -17.01
CA ALA A 165 7.41 -3.89 -16.94
C ALA A 165 6.39 -3.24 -15.99
N GLY A 166 6.76 -2.15 -15.29
CA GLY A 166 5.90 -1.44 -14.36
C GLY A 166 5.78 -2.10 -12.98
N TYR A 167 6.72 -2.96 -12.60
CA TYR A 167 6.80 -3.54 -11.27
C TYR A 167 7.02 -2.47 -10.20
N ARG A 168 6.28 -2.57 -9.10
CA ARG A 168 6.38 -1.68 -7.95
C ARG A 168 6.55 -2.50 -6.69
N SER A 169 7.56 -2.17 -5.91
CA SER A 169 7.80 -2.79 -4.61
C SER A 169 8.93 -2.05 -3.89
N ILE A 170 8.87 -2.00 -2.58
CA ILE A 170 9.97 -1.51 -1.75
C ILE A 170 10.68 -2.73 -1.18
N HIS A 171 11.98 -2.84 -1.43
CA HIS A 171 12.81 -3.98 -1.04
C HIS A 171 13.77 -3.59 0.06
N TYR A 172 13.73 -4.33 1.13
CA TYR A 172 14.65 -4.24 2.26
C TYR A 172 15.43 -5.54 2.36
N VAL A 173 16.70 -5.44 2.71
CA VAL A 173 17.50 -6.60 3.14
C VAL A 173 17.92 -6.36 4.58
N PHE A 174 17.44 -7.20 5.46
CA PHE A 174 17.78 -7.18 6.88
C PHE A 174 18.75 -8.27 7.24
N LYS A 175 19.64 -7.94 8.17
CA LYS A 175 20.57 -8.88 8.77
C LYS A 175 20.02 -9.36 10.10
N THR A 176 20.04 -10.67 10.30
CA THR A 176 19.59 -11.28 11.55
C THR A 176 20.49 -12.44 11.95
N LYS A 177 20.58 -12.71 13.25
CA LYS A 177 21.37 -13.80 13.80
C LYS A 177 20.56 -14.58 14.83
N PRO A 178 19.52 -15.31 14.41
CA PRO A 178 18.65 -16.05 15.33
C PRO A 178 19.33 -17.30 15.91
N ALA A 179 20.42 -17.77 15.29
CA ALA A 179 21.19 -18.92 15.69
C ALA A 179 22.70 -18.63 15.66
N ARG A 180 23.54 -19.62 15.27
CA ARG A 180 24.98 -19.48 15.26
C ARG A 180 25.56 -18.68 14.08
N TYR A 181 24.80 -18.59 12.99
CA TYR A 181 25.20 -17.90 11.76
C TYR A 181 24.23 -16.77 11.42
N GLU A 182 24.74 -15.81 10.68
CA GLU A 182 23.96 -14.69 10.20
C GLU A 182 23.12 -15.11 9.00
N VAL A 183 21.92 -14.55 8.90
CA VAL A 183 20.97 -14.79 7.80
C VAL A 183 20.52 -13.45 7.25
N LEU A 184 20.52 -13.33 5.93
CA LEU A 184 19.93 -12.20 5.22
C LEU A 184 18.49 -12.53 4.86
N VAL A 185 17.61 -11.58 5.13
CA VAL A 185 16.15 -11.70 4.86
C VAL A 185 15.75 -10.54 3.98
N GLU A 186 15.26 -10.85 2.78
CA GLU A 186 14.62 -9.86 1.90
C GLU A 186 13.18 -9.67 2.31
N VAL A 187 12.79 -8.42 2.62
CA VAL A 187 11.39 -8.04 2.87
C VAL A 187 10.93 -7.14 1.73
N GLN A 188 9.86 -7.54 1.06
CA GLN A 188 9.24 -6.80 -0.03
C GLN A 188 7.91 -6.22 0.48
N VAL A 189 7.78 -4.90 0.42
CA VAL A 189 6.55 -4.17 0.80
C VAL A 189 5.84 -3.73 -0.47
N ARG A 190 4.57 -4.09 -0.61
CA ARG A 190 3.75 -3.77 -1.78
C ARG A 190 2.27 -3.81 -1.47
N THR A 191 1.45 -3.19 -2.33
CA THR A 191 0.00 -3.27 -2.20
C THR A 191 -0.52 -4.63 -2.64
N ILE A 192 -1.77 -4.94 -2.26
CA ILE A 192 -2.44 -6.18 -2.69
C ILE A 192 -2.61 -6.25 -4.21
N PHE A 193 -2.81 -5.12 -4.89
CA PHE A 193 -2.97 -5.08 -6.34
C PHE A 193 -1.63 -5.26 -7.07
N GLU A 194 -0.55 -4.69 -6.52
CA GLU A 194 0.82 -4.90 -7.01
C GLU A 194 1.26 -6.35 -6.81
N GLU A 195 0.95 -6.97 -5.66
CA GLU A 195 1.20 -8.40 -5.43
C GLU A 195 0.43 -9.26 -6.43
N GLY A 196 -0.87 -8.99 -6.63
CA GLY A 196 -1.70 -9.74 -7.58
C GLY A 196 -1.18 -9.65 -9.01
N TRP A 197 -0.81 -8.47 -9.47
CA TRP A 197 -0.20 -8.29 -10.78
C TRP A 197 1.14 -9.01 -10.88
N SER A 198 2.01 -8.85 -9.91
CA SER A 198 3.35 -9.45 -9.91
C SER A 198 3.32 -10.98 -9.94
N GLU A 199 2.43 -11.61 -9.19
CA GLU A 199 2.27 -13.08 -9.19
C GLU A 199 1.73 -13.59 -10.53
N ILE A 200 0.79 -12.87 -11.16
CA ILE A 200 0.27 -13.22 -12.48
C ILE A 200 1.36 -13.04 -13.54
N ASP A 201 2.07 -11.89 -13.53
CA ASP A 201 3.17 -11.62 -14.47
C ASP A 201 4.23 -12.72 -14.38
N HIS A 202 4.65 -13.08 -13.16
CA HIS A 202 5.62 -14.14 -12.93
C HIS A 202 5.12 -15.50 -13.42
N THR A 203 3.88 -15.86 -13.10
CA THR A 203 3.30 -17.17 -13.49
C THR A 203 3.12 -17.29 -15.01
N VAL A 204 2.73 -16.20 -15.67
CA VAL A 204 2.48 -16.20 -17.12
C VAL A 204 3.78 -16.16 -17.90
N ARG A 205 4.78 -15.36 -17.48
CA ARG A 205 6.06 -15.25 -18.18
C ARG A 205 6.97 -16.45 -17.98
N TYR A 206 6.92 -17.08 -16.82
CA TYR A 206 7.79 -18.20 -16.48
C TYR A 206 7.05 -19.53 -16.62
N PRO A 207 7.60 -20.51 -17.38
CA PRO A 207 8.83 -20.47 -18.17
C PRO A 207 8.62 -20.23 -19.69
N ASN A 208 7.36 -20.11 -20.18
CA ASN A 208 7.05 -20.39 -21.59
C ASN A 208 6.59 -19.20 -22.45
N PHE A 209 6.34 -18.01 -21.89
CA PHE A 209 5.73 -16.87 -22.61
C PHE A 209 6.51 -15.56 -22.52
N SER A 210 7.79 -15.61 -22.14
CA SER A 210 8.63 -14.41 -21.91
C SER A 210 8.70 -13.49 -23.15
N ASP A 211 8.68 -14.04 -24.36
CA ASP A 211 8.93 -13.32 -25.61
C ASP A 211 7.67 -13.09 -26.44
N ASN A 212 6.47 -13.42 -25.91
CA ASN A 212 5.24 -13.18 -26.64
C ASN A 212 4.78 -11.72 -26.48
N GLU A 213 4.87 -10.94 -27.55
CA GLU A 213 4.51 -9.50 -27.55
C GLU A 213 3.07 -9.24 -27.11
N LEU A 214 2.11 -10.10 -27.52
CA LEU A 214 0.70 -9.95 -27.17
C LEU A 214 0.49 -10.17 -25.67
N VAL A 215 1.12 -11.19 -25.09
CA VAL A 215 1.11 -11.44 -23.65
C VAL A 215 1.75 -10.26 -22.91
N GLY A 216 2.90 -9.78 -23.37
CA GLY A 216 3.57 -8.61 -22.81
C GLY A 216 2.69 -7.35 -22.84
N TYR A 217 1.93 -7.13 -23.91
CA TYR A 217 0.99 -6.03 -24.04
C TYR A 217 -0.14 -6.13 -23.00
N PHE A 218 -0.79 -7.29 -22.88
CA PHE A 218 -1.89 -7.47 -21.91
C PHE A 218 -1.40 -7.37 -20.46
N LEU A 219 -0.21 -7.86 -20.14
CA LEU A 219 0.39 -7.70 -18.82
C LEU A 219 0.65 -6.22 -18.48
N LYS A 220 1.06 -5.40 -19.45
CA LYS A 220 1.18 -3.94 -19.29
C LYS A 220 -0.17 -3.27 -19.06
N VAL A 221 -1.22 -3.68 -19.79
CA VAL A 221 -2.59 -3.18 -19.57
C VAL A 221 -3.07 -3.56 -18.16
N PHE A 222 -2.85 -4.81 -17.73
CA PHE A 222 -3.21 -5.27 -16.40
C PHE A 222 -2.45 -4.53 -15.31
N ASN A 223 -1.16 -4.22 -15.50
CA ASN A 223 -0.39 -3.38 -14.57
C ASN A 223 -1.03 -2.00 -14.38
N ARG A 224 -1.49 -1.36 -15.45
CA ARG A 224 -2.19 -0.07 -15.37
C ARG A 224 -3.49 -0.17 -14.58
N LEU A 225 -4.27 -1.25 -14.79
CA LEU A 225 -5.50 -1.49 -14.04
C LEU A 225 -5.23 -1.70 -12.54
N ALA A 226 -4.20 -2.48 -12.20
CA ALA A 226 -3.76 -2.68 -10.82
C ALA A 226 -3.37 -1.34 -10.16
N GLY A 227 -2.57 -0.52 -10.83
CA GLY A 227 -2.22 0.82 -10.33
C GLY A 227 -3.43 1.74 -10.17
N SER A 228 -4.39 1.71 -11.12
CA SER A 228 -5.63 2.49 -10.99
C SER A 228 -6.52 1.99 -9.83
N ALA A 229 -6.50 0.69 -9.54
CA ALA A 229 -7.21 0.13 -8.39
C ALA A 229 -6.60 0.61 -7.06
N ASP A 230 -5.26 0.69 -6.96
CA ASP A 230 -4.57 1.27 -5.81
C ASP A 230 -4.94 2.75 -5.59
N GLU A 231 -4.95 3.53 -6.67
CA GLU A 231 -5.34 4.95 -6.62
C GLU A 231 -6.79 5.11 -6.18
N MET A 232 -7.69 4.28 -6.71
CA MET A 232 -9.11 4.29 -6.33
C MET A 232 -9.29 3.91 -4.86
N GLY A 233 -8.56 2.91 -4.36
CA GLY A 233 -8.57 2.53 -2.94
C GLY A 233 -8.17 3.69 -2.03
N SER A 234 -7.06 4.35 -2.33
CA SER A 234 -6.57 5.51 -1.58
C SER A 234 -7.55 6.69 -1.65
N PHE A 235 -8.15 6.93 -2.82
CA PHE A 235 -9.18 7.95 -3.00
C PHE A 235 -10.42 7.69 -2.13
N VAL A 236 -10.92 6.45 -2.12
CA VAL A 236 -12.10 6.08 -1.30
C VAL A 236 -11.79 6.25 0.19
N LYS A 237 -10.60 5.87 0.66
CA LYS A 237 -10.16 6.09 2.04
C LYS A 237 -10.20 7.58 2.41
N SER A 238 -9.62 8.43 1.55
CA SER A 238 -9.62 9.89 1.77
C SER A 238 -11.02 10.48 1.75
N LEU A 239 -11.88 10.02 0.84
CA LEU A 239 -13.27 10.47 0.75
C LEU A 239 -14.05 10.14 2.03
N VAL A 240 -13.89 8.93 2.59
CA VAL A 240 -14.54 8.56 3.85
C VAL A 240 -14.07 9.47 4.98
N SER A 241 -12.77 9.72 5.10
CA SER A 241 -12.22 10.62 6.11
C SER A 241 -12.77 12.05 6.01
N GLU A 242 -12.91 12.59 4.80
CA GLU A 242 -13.48 13.92 4.59
C GLU A 242 -14.99 13.98 4.89
N LEU A 243 -15.73 12.91 4.59
CA LEU A 243 -17.15 12.80 4.95
C LEU A 243 -17.36 12.73 6.47
N ASP A 244 -16.51 12.00 7.18
CA ASP A 244 -16.56 11.92 8.64
C ASP A 244 -16.28 13.28 9.28
N LYS A 245 -15.24 13.99 8.84
CA LYS A 245 -14.93 15.36 9.31
C LYS A 245 -16.08 16.33 9.05
N ALA A 246 -16.67 16.29 7.85
CA ALA A 246 -17.81 17.13 7.51
C ALA A 246 -19.04 16.81 8.38
N SER A 247 -19.24 15.55 8.74
CA SER A 247 -20.32 15.12 9.64
C SER A 247 -20.12 15.65 11.06
N GLU A 248 -18.89 15.57 11.58
CA GLU A 248 -18.54 16.12 12.90
C GLU A 248 -18.71 17.64 12.95
N GLU A 249 -18.22 18.36 11.91
CA GLU A 249 -18.39 19.82 11.81
C GLU A 249 -19.87 20.20 11.76
N MET A 250 -20.68 19.44 11.01
CA MET A 250 -22.11 19.69 10.94
C MET A 250 -22.79 19.49 12.29
N LYS A 251 -22.38 18.49 13.06
CA LYS A 251 -22.91 18.22 14.40
C LYS A 251 -22.54 19.35 15.37
N SER A 252 -21.30 19.80 15.38
CA SER A 252 -20.87 20.92 16.25
C SER A 252 -21.62 22.21 15.93
N LEU A 253 -21.82 22.53 14.64
CA LEU A 253 -22.60 23.69 14.21
C LEU A 253 -24.09 23.59 14.63
N GLN A 254 -24.63 22.38 14.65
CA GLN A 254 -26.00 22.18 15.12
C GLN A 254 -26.11 22.39 16.62
N GLU A 255 -25.16 21.92 17.41
CA GLU A 255 -25.10 22.12 18.84
C GLU A 255 -24.95 23.62 19.22
N GLU A 256 -24.05 24.35 18.53
CA GLU A 256 -23.91 25.80 18.70
C GLU A 256 -25.19 26.55 18.35
N ARG A 257 -25.89 26.13 17.30
CA ARG A 257 -27.17 26.71 16.92
C ARG A 257 -28.26 26.47 17.98
N GLU A 258 -28.32 25.29 18.54
CA GLU A 258 -29.27 24.96 19.60
C GLU A 258 -28.98 25.79 20.86
N GLN A 259 -27.71 25.95 21.23
CA GLN A 259 -27.31 26.82 22.35
C GLN A 259 -27.67 28.27 22.11
N SER A 260 -27.37 28.80 20.88
CA SER A 260 -27.75 30.17 20.51
C SER A 260 -29.26 30.36 20.55
N ASN A 261 -30.05 29.38 20.11
CA ASN A 261 -31.50 29.43 20.18
C ASN A 261 -32.02 29.46 21.61
N MET A 262 -31.43 28.67 22.52
CA MET A 262 -31.79 28.72 23.95
C MET A 262 -31.45 30.06 24.57
N GLN A 263 -30.31 30.67 24.23
CA GLN A 263 -29.95 32.02 24.69
C GLN A 263 -30.95 33.08 24.20
N ILE A 264 -31.34 33.03 22.92
CA ILE A 264 -32.32 33.96 22.36
C ILE A 264 -33.68 33.83 23.09
N GLU A 265 -34.15 32.61 23.36
CA GLU A 265 -35.39 32.38 24.09
C GLU A 265 -35.32 32.90 25.56
N ALA A 266 -34.15 32.70 26.20
CA ALA A 266 -33.90 33.24 27.54
C ALA A 266 -33.95 34.78 27.56
N LEU A 267 -33.32 35.45 26.60
CA LEU A 267 -33.33 36.90 26.45
C LEU A 267 -34.75 37.44 26.18
N PHE A 268 -35.54 36.76 25.33
CA PHE A 268 -36.94 37.15 25.13
C PHE A 268 -37.78 37.05 26.41
N LYS A 269 -37.52 36.02 27.22
CA LYS A 269 -38.18 35.87 28.52
C LYS A 269 -37.82 37.00 29.47
N GLU A 270 -36.52 37.33 29.58
CA GLU A 270 -36.04 38.43 30.42
C GLU A 270 -36.60 39.78 29.97
N LEU A 271 -36.62 40.05 28.64
CA LEU A 271 -37.26 41.26 28.11
C LEU A 271 -38.77 41.34 28.43
N SER A 272 -39.47 40.23 28.36
CA SER A 272 -40.88 40.16 28.70
C SER A 272 -41.11 40.46 30.18
N ASP A 273 -40.24 39.92 31.08
CA ASP A 273 -40.34 40.14 32.52
C ASP A 273 -40.01 41.61 32.90
N LEU A 274 -39.03 42.24 32.21
CA LEU A 274 -38.66 43.64 32.41
C LEU A 274 -39.68 44.65 31.86
N SER A 275 -40.43 44.29 30.78
CA SER A 275 -41.42 45.19 30.16
C SER A 275 -42.65 45.43 31.01
N GLY A 276 -42.89 44.63 32.04
CA GLY A 276 -44.00 44.76 32.94
C GLY A 276 -45.39 44.76 32.27
N GLN A 277 -46.32 45.59 32.77
CA GLN A 277 -47.66 45.69 32.21
C GLN A 277 -47.79 46.67 31.00
N ASN A 278 -46.72 47.16 30.42
CA ASN A 278 -46.77 48.10 29.31
C ASN A 278 -47.16 47.39 28.01
N LYS A 279 -48.38 47.49 27.61
CA LYS A 279 -48.98 46.82 26.46
C LYS A 279 -48.19 47.07 25.12
N LEU A 280 -47.70 48.30 24.94
CA LEU A 280 -46.97 48.68 23.72
C LEU A 280 -45.59 47.95 23.59
N TYR A 281 -44.91 47.75 24.71
CA TYR A 281 -43.63 47.02 24.70
C TYR A 281 -43.85 45.53 24.48
N ASN A 282 -44.87 44.95 25.04
CA ASN A 282 -45.22 43.54 24.84
C ASN A 282 -45.61 43.24 23.39
N GLU A 283 -46.36 44.15 22.74
CA GLU A 283 -46.68 44.01 21.29
C GLU A 283 -45.43 44.05 20.43
N LYS A 284 -44.45 44.93 20.73
CA LYS A 284 -43.16 45.00 20.01
C LYS A 284 -42.29 43.73 20.25
N ILE A 285 -42.21 43.22 21.46
CA ILE A 285 -41.48 41.98 21.77
C ILE A 285 -42.06 40.79 21.00
N GLU A 286 -43.38 40.66 20.98
CA GLU A 286 -44.06 39.61 20.19
C GLU A 286 -43.84 39.76 18.69
N ALA A 287 -43.81 40.98 18.14
CA ALA A 287 -43.46 41.22 16.75
C ALA A 287 -42.03 40.79 16.41
N LEU A 288 -41.03 41.16 17.24
CA LEU A 288 -39.66 40.76 17.11
C LEU A 288 -39.47 39.22 17.22
N ARG A 289 -40.19 38.60 18.13
CA ARG A 289 -40.19 37.13 18.29
C ARG A 289 -40.67 36.42 17.02
N LYS A 290 -41.75 36.94 16.43
CA LYS A 290 -42.25 36.40 15.15
C LYS A 290 -41.24 36.57 14.01
N GLU A 291 -40.52 37.69 13.94
CA GLU A 291 -39.56 37.95 12.89
C GLU A 291 -38.30 37.08 13.05
N VAL A 292 -37.78 36.92 14.29
CA VAL A 292 -36.70 36.00 14.59
C VAL A 292 -37.06 34.55 14.25
N ASN A 293 -38.28 34.10 14.56
CA ASN A 293 -38.73 32.76 14.23
C ASN A 293 -38.90 32.56 12.69
N LYS A 294 -39.34 33.59 11.97
CA LYS A 294 -39.36 33.56 10.51
C LYS A 294 -37.98 33.43 9.92
N LEU A 295 -36.99 34.21 10.38
CA LEU A 295 -35.60 34.11 9.93
C LEU A 295 -34.95 32.76 10.28
N LYS A 296 -35.24 32.18 11.47
CA LYS A 296 -34.85 30.83 11.83
C LYS A 296 -35.36 29.78 10.84
N ASN A 297 -36.65 29.89 10.45
CA ASN A 297 -37.26 28.95 9.52
C ASN A 297 -36.73 29.13 8.08
N GLU A 298 -36.58 30.36 7.60
CA GLU A 298 -35.99 30.64 6.29
C GLU A 298 -34.55 30.11 6.18
N SER A 299 -33.72 30.32 7.21
CA SER A 299 -32.38 29.79 7.30
C SER A 299 -32.33 28.25 7.31
N SER A 300 -33.35 27.56 7.83
CA SER A 300 -33.46 26.11 7.82
C SER A 300 -33.90 25.56 6.45
N HIS A 301 -34.80 26.26 5.75
CA HIS A 301 -35.23 25.86 4.39
C HIS A 301 -34.15 26.08 3.32
N THR A 302 -33.40 27.17 3.41
CA THR A 302 -32.30 27.45 2.46
C THR A 302 -31.20 26.39 2.56
N ARG A 303 -30.97 25.80 3.74
CA ARG A 303 -30.00 24.69 3.91
C ARG A 303 -30.50 23.33 3.45
N GLN A 304 -31.80 23.07 3.43
CA GLN A 304 -32.36 21.84 2.84
C GLN A 304 -32.31 21.83 1.30
N SER A 305 -32.37 23.00 0.65
CA SER A 305 -32.25 23.10 -0.81
C SER A 305 -30.79 23.21 -1.27
N PHE A 306 -29.86 23.62 -0.41
CA PHE A 306 -28.42 23.62 -0.65
C PHE A 306 -27.74 22.63 0.29
N GLY A 307 -28.01 21.34 0.14
CA GLY A 307 -27.06 20.27 0.41
C GLY A 307 -25.88 20.39 -0.58
N GLY A 308 -25.50 21.65 -0.85
CA GLY A 308 -24.37 22.01 -1.67
C GLY A 308 -23.12 21.89 -0.82
N ILE A 309 -22.46 20.75 -0.93
CA ILE A 309 -21.01 20.67 -0.76
C ILE A 309 -20.46 21.94 -1.39
N LYS A 310 -20.04 22.94 -0.56
CA LYS A 310 -19.17 23.99 -1.05
C LYS A 310 -18.04 23.24 -1.73
N ARG A 311 -17.91 23.39 -3.06
CA ARG A 311 -16.73 23.01 -3.82
C ARG A 311 -15.52 23.74 -3.21
N LYS A 312 -15.00 23.30 -2.10
CA LYS A 312 -13.57 23.32 -1.92
C LYS A 312 -13.09 22.32 -2.97
N THR A 313 -12.50 22.84 -4.01
CA THR A 313 -11.68 22.10 -4.95
C THR A 313 -10.77 21.23 -4.08
N LEU A 314 -11.11 19.93 -3.96
CA LEU A 314 -10.15 18.93 -3.54
C LEU A 314 -9.06 18.98 -4.62
N THR A 315 -8.03 19.76 -4.37
CA THR A 315 -6.76 19.57 -5.04
C THR A 315 -6.21 18.31 -4.45
N ALA A 316 -6.58 17.18 -5.04
CA ALA A 316 -5.85 15.93 -4.87
C ALA A 316 -4.46 16.18 -5.49
N THR A 317 -3.56 16.70 -4.67
CA THR A 317 -2.13 16.68 -4.93
C THR A 317 -1.62 15.29 -4.58
N HIS A 318 -1.96 14.30 -5.39
CA HIS A 318 -1.18 13.06 -5.54
C HIS A 318 -1.77 12.29 -6.72
N SER A 319 -0.95 12.12 -7.74
CA SER A 319 -1.17 11.28 -8.93
C SER A 319 -2.41 11.58 -9.80
N GLY A 320 -2.26 12.41 -10.78
CA GLY A 320 -2.65 12.24 -12.19
C GLY A 320 -4.12 12.25 -12.60
N LEU A 321 -5.10 12.06 -11.71
CA LEU A 321 -6.52 12.16 -12.05
C LEU A 321 -7.09 13.48 -11.51
N LYS A 322 -7.15 14.49 -12.37
CA LYS A 322 -7.90 15.71 -12.06
C LYS A 322 -9.38 15.35 -12.00
N MET A 323 -10.03 15.58 -10.85
CA MET A 323 -11.49 15.44 -10.68
C MET A 323 -12.34 16.23 -11.72
N SER A 324 -11.72 17.07 -12.54
CA SER A 324 -12.34 17.77 -13.65
C SER A 324 -12.71 16.86 -14.85
N GLU A 325 -12.21 15.62 -14.87
CA GLU A 325 -12.44 14.66 -15.97
C GLU A 325 -13.55 13.63 -15.67
N LEU A 326 -14.09 13.61 -14.45
CA LEU A 326 -15.23 12.77 -14.11
C LEU A 326 -16.54 13.45 -14.54
N ASN A 327 -17.34 12.74 -15.31
CA ASN A 327 -18.66 13.19 -15.76
C ASN A 327 -19.51 13.64 -14.54
N PRO A 328 -20.04 14.89 -14.53
CA PRO A 328 -20.84 15.42 -13.43
C PRO A 328 -22.03 14.55 -13.03
N THR A 329 -22.58 13.78 -13.96
CA THR A 329 -23.70 12.86 -13.73
C THR A 329 -23.28 11.65 -12.91
N ALA A 330 -22.09 11.09 -13.16
CA ALA A 330 -21.54 9.97 -12.39
C ALA A 330 -21.19 10.40 -10.95
N MET A 331 -20.70 11.63 -10.76
CA MET A 331 -20.47 12.21 -9.43
C MET A 331 -21.78 12.40 -8.66
N ALA A 332 -22.84 12.86 -9.29
CA ALA A 332 -24.15 13.02 -8.65
C ALA A 332 -24.75 11.68 -8.21
N GLU A 333 -24.58 10.63 -9.01
CA GLU A 333 -25.00 9.27 -8.65
C GLU A 333 -24.19 8.66 -7.51
N LEU A 334 -22.87 8.84 -7.50
CA LEU A 334 -22.00 8.40 -6.40
C LEU A 334 -22.36 9.08 -5.07
N ILE A 335 -22.64 10.38 -5.10
CA ILE A 335 -23.09 11.14 -3.91
C ILE A 335 -24.46 10.64 -3.43
N LYS A 336 -25.36 10.28 -4.34
CA LYS A 336 -26.69 9.76 -4.02
C LYS A 336 -26.61 8.36 -3.38
N ILE A 337 -25.73 7.51 -3.88
CA ILE A 337 -25.44 6.17 -3.33
C ILE A 337 -24.81 6.27 -1.95
N ALA A 338 -23.82 7.13 -1.77
CA ALA A 338 -23.19 7.37 -0.46
C ALA A 338 -24.21 7.89 0.57
N GLY A 339 -25.06 8.84 0.20
CA GLY A 339 -26.08 9.39 1.09
C GLY A 339 -27.17 8.38 1.50
N THR A 340 -27.51 7.42 0.65
CA THR A 340 -28.46 6.34 0.98
C THR A 340 -27.83 5.27 1.88
N THR A 341 -26.54 4.99 1.72
CA THR A 341 -25.83 4.00 2.53
C THR A 341 -25.64 4.49 3.97
N ILE A 342 -25.36 5.78 4.17
CA ILE A 342 -25.23 6.40 5.51
C ILE A 342 -26.58 6.38 6.24
N LYS A 343 -27.70 6.64 5.57
CA LYS A 343 -29.04 6.51 6.17
C LYS A 343 -29.34 5.08 6.65
N SER A 344 -28.98 4.09 5.84
CA SER A 344 -29.24 2.68 6.18
C SER A 344 -28.39 2.16 7.34
N GLN A 345 -27.21 2.72 7.57
CA GLN A 345 -26.35 2.37 8.71
C GLN A 345 -26.80 3.05 10.01
N ASN A 346 -27.29 4.28 9.96
CA ASN A 346 -27.83 4.96 11.13
C ASN A 346 -29.13 4.31 11.63
N ASP A 347 -30.00 3.82 10.74
CA ASP A 347 -31.21 3.09 11.11
C ASP A 347 -30.93 1.71 11.74
N LYS A 348 -29.76 1.12 11.47
CA LYS A 348 -29.34 -0.15 12.07
C LYS A 348 -28.62 0.00 13.42
N ARG A 349 -28.17 1.22 13.76
CA ARG A 349 -27.58 1.51 15.09
C ARG A 349 -28.60 1.95 16.14
N ASN A 350 -29.82 2.31 15.70
CA ASN A 350 -30.91 2.75 16.57
C ASN A 350 -32.01 1.67 16.76
N LYS A 351 -31.74 0.42 16.39
CA LYS A 351 -32.48 -0.79 16.75
C LYS A 351 -31.58 -1.73 17.56
#